data_b1f630cb9fe2a684556c9c2ee569ac54
#
_entry.id   b1f630cb9fe2a684556c9c2ee569ac54
#
_cell.length_a   1.000
_cell.length_b   1.000
_cell.length_c   1.000
_cell.angle_alpha   90.00
_cell.angle_beta   90.00
_cell.angle_gamma   90.00
#
_symmetry.space_group_name_H-M   'P 1'
#
loop_
_entity.id
_entity.type
_entity.pdbx_description
1 polymer ?
#
loop_
_entity_poly.entity_id
_entity_poly.type
_entity_poly.pdbx_seq_one_letter_code
_entity_poly.pdbx_strand_id
1 'polypeptide(L)'
;TGNGTFATQHTFPTGATPQSLAVADVNGDSKLDIIVAHAGSDNIGILLNIGDDKFSAIIIYSVGSEPHSIATADINGDNKIDIIVANADSDNISVLVNIGNGTFANHMIYAAGSSPYSVAVADIDGDKKVDIIVANSNANNIGIFINKGNGTFYDQITYSTDSQPYFVIAANMNGDGQFDILVANRGKSNVGIFFNKGNGTFDPQITYPSGVAPYSIAVADLNENNKLDIIVGNAGSDNVGVLLADCI
;
A
#
# COMPACT_ATOMS: atom_id res chain seq x y z
N THR A 1 -22.80 12.35 17.97
CA THR A 1 -23.57 11.60 16.96
C THR A 1 -23.50 12.38 15.66
N GLY A 2 -22.62 11.93 14.75
CA GLY A 2 -22.52 12.54 13.41
C GLY A 2 -23.81 12.31 12.64
N ASN A 3 -24.24 13.33 11.89
CA ASN A 3 -25.43 13.26 11.02
C ASN A 3 -25.04 13.01 9.53
N GLY A 4 -23.79 12.62 9.26
CA GLY A 4 -23.28 12.37 7.90
C GLY A 4 -22.97 13.65 7.11
N THR A 5 -22.94 14.83 7.76
CA THR A 5 -22.56 16.08 7.10
C THR A 5 -21.10 16.44 7.40
N PHE A 6 -20.47 17.15 6.47
CA PHE A 6 -19.10 17.64 6.59
C PHE A 6 -19.10 19.18 6.66
N ALA A 7 -18.12 19.71 7.41
CA ALA A 7 -17.84 21.16 7.41
C ALA A 7 -17.20 21.59 6.07
N THR A 8 -16.98 22.89 5.93
CA THR A 8 -16.23 23.44 4.79
C THR A 8 -14.82 22.85 4.75
N GLN A 9 -14.34 22.45 3.57
CA GLN A 9 -13.01 21.91 3.36
C GLN A 9 -11.92 22.90 3.80
N HIS A 10 -10.97 22.43 4.60
CA HIS A 10 -9.70 23.12 4.84
C HIS A 10 -8.64 22.56 3.89
N THR A 11 -7.83 23.43 3.30
CA THR A 11 -6.75 23.04 2.39
C THR A 11 -5.39 23.39 2.95
N PHE A 12 -4.43 22.48 2.77
CA PHE A 12 -3.05 22.65 3.20
C PHE A 12 -2.13 22.51 1.98
N PRO A 13 -1.19 23.46 1.77
CA PRO A 13 -0.23 23.36 0.68
C PRO A 13 0.64 22.10 0.83
N THR A 14 0.90 21.44 -0.30
CA THR A 14 1.77 20.26 -0.39
C THR A 14 2.82 20.44 -1.49
N GLY A 15 3.65 19.41 -1.73
CA GLY A 15 4.52 19.35 -2.91
C GLY A 15 3.73 19.12 -4.21
N ALA A 16 4.44 19.12 -5.33
CA ALA A 16 3.82 18.97 -6.66
C ALA A 16 3.30 17.52 -6.88
N THR A 17 2.15 17.43 -7.51
CA THR A 17 1.51 16.15 -7.89
C THR A 17 1.37 15.20 -6.70
N PRO A 18 0.52 15.51 -5.70
CA PRO A 18 0.23 14.59 -4.60
C PRO A 18 -0.46 13.34 -5.16
N GLN A 19 0.18 12.17 -5.01
CA GLN A 19 -0.24 10.92 -5.66
C GLN A 19 -0.85 9.92 -4.67
N SER A 20 -0.35 9.87 -3.46
CA SER A 20 -0.78 8.93 -2.43
C SER A 20 -0.80 9.59 -1.07
N LEU A 21 -1.72 9.13 -0.23
CA LEU A 21 -1.89 9.57 1.16
C LEU A 21 -1.85 8.37 2.10
N ALA A 22 -1.27 8.57 3.28
CA ALA A 22 -1.45 7.71 4.44
C ALA A 22 -1.79 8.56 5.66
N VAL A 23 -2.43 7.93 6.64
CA VAL A 23 -2.79 8.57 7.91
C VAL A 23 -2.32 7.68 9.05
N ALA A 24 -1.48 8.22 9.94
CA ALA A 24 -0.95 7.51 11.09
C ALA A 24 -0.49 8.51 12.16
N ASP A 25 -0.45 8.10 13.41
CA ASP A 25 0.22 8.86 14.48
C ASP A 25 1.72 8.59 14.40
N VAL A 26 2.47 9.51 13.78
CA VAL A 26 3.92 9.34 13.59
C VAL A 26 4.75 10.03 14.66
N ASN A 27 4.13 10.84 15.53
CA ASN A 27 4.84 11.54 16.58
C ASN A 27 4.56 10.99 17.99
N GLY A 28 3.59 10.06 18.15
CA GLY A 28 3.23 9.42 19.41
C GLY A 28 2.32 10.27 20.32
N ASP A 29 1.60 11.24 19.74
CA ASP A 29 0.71 12.13 20.51
C ASP A 29 -0.77 11.69 20.48
N SER A 30 -1.06 10.52 19.93
CA SER A 30 -2.39 9.91 19.75
C SER A 30 -3.31 10.67 18.81
N LYS A 31 -2.78 11.57 17.98
CA LYS A 31 -3.51 12.21 16.89
C LYS A 31 -3.00 11.68 15.55
N LEU A 32 -3.90 11.54 14.61
CA LEU A 32 -3.53 11.07 13.28
C LEU A 32 -2.93 12.21 12.45
N ASP A 33 -1.72 11.99 11.95
CA ASP A 33 -0.98 12.87 11.06
C ASP A 33 -1.24 12.47 9.61
N ILE A 34 -0.93 13.34 8.66
CA ILE A 34 -1.12 13.10 7.23
C ILE A 34 0.26 12.98 6.57
N ILE A 35 0.47 11.89 5.84
CA ILE A 35 1.66 11.64 5.04
C ILE A 35 1.25 11.69 3.56
N VAL A 36 2.00 12.42 2.74
CA VAL A 36 1.67 12.65 1.31
C VAL A 36 2.88 12.32 0.45
N ALA A 37 2.70 11.50 -0.59
CA ALA A 37 3.70 11.32 -1.64
C ALA A 37 3.53 12.38 -2.73
N HIS A 38 4.60 13.08 -3.05
CA HIS A 38 4.64 14.12 -4.08
C HIS A 38 5.44 13.63 -5.28
N ALA A 39 4.76 13.00 -6.25
CA ALA A 39 5.40 12.42 -7.43
C ALA A 39 6.16 13.47 -8.27
N GLY A 40 5.65 14.70 -8.36
CA GLY A 40 6.30 15.77 -9.09
C GLY A 40 7.44 16.48 -8.34
N SER A 41 7.77 16.06 -7.13
CA SER A 41 8.81 16.70 -6.30
C SER A 41 9.80 15.70 -5.69
N ASP A 42 9.69 14.41 -5.99
CA ASP A 42 10.57 13.32 -5.52
C ASP A 42 10.74 13.30 -3.99
N ASN A 43 9.65 13.52 -3.27
CA ASN A 43 9.67 13.57 -1.81
C ASN A 43 8.32 13.14 -1.20
N ILE A 44 8.32 12.95 0.12
CA ILE A 44 7.10 12.88 0.91
C ILE A 44 6.99 14.09 1.82
N GLY A 45 5.77 14.49 2.13
CA GLY A 45 5.48 15.52 3.11
C GLY A 45 4.70 14.98 4.29
N ILE A 46 4.98 15.46 5.48
CA ILE A 46 4.28 15.11 6.71
C ILE A 46 3.67 16.37 7.31
N LEU A 47 2.37 16.32 7.56
CA LEU A 47 1.61 17.33 8.27
C LEU A 47 1.23 16.76 9.63
N LEU A 48 1.85 17.24 10.71
CA LEU A 48 1.54 16.80 12.06
C LEU A 48 0.24 17.46 12.55
N ASN A 49 -0.66 16.67 13.08
CA ASN A 49 -1.90 17.13 13.68
C ASN A 49 -1.64 17.79 15.04
N ILE A 50 -1.79 19.09 15.13
CA ILE A 50 -1.55 19.86 16.37
C ILE A 50 -2.84 20.08 17.18
N GLY A 51 -3.94 19.44 16.81
CA GLY A 51 -5.25 19.60 17.44
C GLY A 51 -6.05 20.79 16.91
N ASP A 52 -7.31 20.91 17.34
CA ASP A 52 -8.24 21.97 16.92
C ASP A 52 -8.37 22.13 15.40
N ASP A 53 -8.44 20.99 14.68
CA ASP A 53 -8.51 20.91 13.21
C ASP A 53 -7.33 21.60 12.48
N LYS A 54 -6.17 21.67 13.15
CA LYS A 54 -4.96 22.30 12.62
C LYS A 54 -3.84 21.30 12.41
N PHE A 55 -3.04 21.58 11.41
CA PHE A 55 -1.81 20.85 11.12
C PHE A 55 -0.59 21.78 11.14
N SER A 56 0.58 21.20 11.40
CA SER A 56 1.87 21.90 11.33
C SER A 56 2.18 22.40 9.94
N ALA A 57 3.23 23.19 9.80
CA ALA A 57 3.90 23.33 8.52
C ALA A 57 4.37 21.96 8.02
N ILE A 58 4.32 21.73 6.70
CA ILE A 58 4.74 20.47 6.10
C ILE A 58 6.23 20.21 6.34
N ILE A 59 6.57 18.99 6.77
CA ILE A 59 7.94 18.51 6.94
C ILE A 59 8.25 17.63 5.73
N ILE A 60 9.35 17.91 5.01
CA ILE A 60 9.70 17.22 3.76
C ILE A 60 10.85 16.24 3.99
N TYR A 61 10.68 15.02 3.44
CA TYR A 61 11.72 14.00 3.37
C TYR A 61 11.92 13.59 1.91
N SER A 62 13.15 13.65 1.43
CA SER A 62 13.51 13.15 0.10
C SER A 62 13.39 11.63 0.05
N VAL A 63 12.91 11.10 -1.07
CA VAL A 63 12.80 9.67 -1.38
C VAL A 63 13.34 9.42 -2.80
N GLY A 64 13.01 8.31 -3.44
CA GLY A 64 13.31 8.10 -4.86
C GLY A 64 12.39 8.90 -5.77
N SER A 65 12.64 8.86 -7.08
CA SER A 65 11.88 9.63 -8.08
C SER A 65 10.50 9.02 -8.32
N GLU A 66 9.52 9.91 -8.52
CA GLU A 66 8.11 9.59 -8.74
C GLU A 66 7.53 8.68 -7.63
N PRO A 67 7.51 9.14 -6.35
CA PRO A 67 6.86 8.39 -5.28
C PRO A 67 5.35 8.27 -5.56
N HIS A 68 4.87 7.02 -5.76
CA HIS A 68 3.53 6.74 -6.25
C HIS A 68 2.59 6.17 -5.20
N SER A 69 3.12 5.45 -4.22
CA SER A 69 2.33 4.80 -3.17
C SER A 69 3.05 4.83 -1.83
N ILE A 70 2.26 5.00 -0.76
CA ILE A 70 2.74 4.99 0.63
C ILE A 70 2.02 3.89 1.40
N ALA A 71 2.77 3.17 2.23
CA ALA A 71 2.25 2.35 3.31
C ALA A 71 2.92 2.74 4.63
N THR A 72 2.23 2.47 5.74
CA THR A 72 2.73 2.78 7.09
C THR A 72 2.56 1.58 8.01
N ALA A 73 3.61 1.23 8.75
CA ALA A 73 3.60 0.15 9.74
C ALA A 73 4.78 0.30 10.70
N ASP A 74 4.70 -0.32 11.88
CA ASP A 74 5.87 -0.56 12.74
C ASP A 74 6.64 -1.77 12.17
N ILE A 75 7.74 -1.51 11.45
CA ILE A 75 8.53 -2.56 10.80
C ILE A 75 9.68 -3.10 11.64
N ASN A 76 9.99 -2.45 12.76
CA ASN A 76 11.11 -2.83 13.62
C ASN A 76 10.69 -3.29 15.03
N GLY A 77 9.39 -3.21 15.36
CA GLY A 77 8.82 -3.64 16.64
C GLY A 77 9.04 -2.64 17.79
N ASP A 78 9.31 -1.35 17.47
CA ASP A 78 9.54 -0.31 18.49
C ASP A 78 8.29 0.52 18.85
N ASN A 79 7.13 0.12 18.33
CA ASN A 79 5.82 0.76 18.46
C ASN A 79 5.75 2.19 17.88
N LYS A 80 6.63 2.54 16.96
CA LYS A 80 6.52 3.77 16.17
C LYS A 80 6.21 3.41 14.73
N ILE A 81 5.42 4.25 14.09
CA ILE A 81 4.99 4.01 12.72
C ILE A 81 6.07 4.49 11.75
N ASP A 82 6.59 3.56 10.96
CA ASP A 82 7.54 3.78 9.88
C ASP A 82 6.80 4.02 8.56
N ILE A 83 7.51 4.52 7.56
CA ILE A 83 6.95 4.86 6.24
C ILE A 83 7.67 4.07 5.15
N ILE A 84 6.90 3.46 4.28
CA ILE A 84 7.36 2.73 3.10
C ILE A 84 6.81 3.44 1.86
N VAL A 85 7.67 3.71 0.87
CA VAL A 85 7.30 4.45 -0.34
C VAL A 85 7.74 3.68 -1.58
N ALA A 86 6.84 3.46 -2.52
CA ALA A 86 7.17 2.93 -3.84
C ALA A 86 7.53 4.10 -4.78
N ASN A 87 8.74 4.07 -5.34
CA ASN A 87 9.28 5.13 -6.20
C ASN A 87 9.34 4.61 -7.64
N ALA A 88 8.35 5.01 -8.45
CA ALA A 88 8.09 4.39 -9.75
C ALA A 88 9.21 4.60 -10.78
N ASP A 89 9.80 5.80 -10.83
CA ASP A 89 10.88 6.10 -11.79
C ASP A 89 12.27 5.69 -11.30
N SER A 90 12.43 5.40 -9.99
CA SER A 90 13.69 4.94 -9.42
C SER A 90 13.79 3.42 -9.34
N ASP A 91 12.77 2.66 -9.73
CA ASP A 91 12.72 1.19 -9.65
C ASP A 91 13.10 0.66 -8.24
N ASN A 92 12.65 1.35 -7.18
CA ASN A 92 12.98 0.99 -5.81
C ASN A 92 11.87 1.35 -4.82
N ILE A 93 12.03 0.89 -3.58
CA ILE A 93 11.27 1.38 -2.44
C ILE A 93 12.19 2.12 -1.47
N SER A 94 11.65 3.17 -0.86
CA SER A 94 12.28 3.87 0.27
C SER A 94 11.61 3.45 1.57
N VAL A 95 12.40 3.12 2.58
CA VAL A 95 11.95 2.80 3.94
C VAL A 95 12.51 3.84 4.90
N LEU A 96 11.63 4.61 5.55
CA LEU A 96 11.98 5.65 6.52
C LEU A 96 11.62 5.13 7.91
N VAL A 97 12.64 4.86 8.73
CA VAL A 97 12.45 4.41 10.12
C VAL A 97 12.19 5.60 11.03
N ASN A 98 11.14 5.53 11.80
CA ASN A 98 10.73 6.55 12.75
C ASN A 98 11.65 6.52 13.99
N ILE A 99 12.33 7.61 14.25
CA ILE A 99 13.21 7.77 15.42
C ILE A 99 12.55 8.51 16.59
N GLY A 100 11.25 8.78 16.46
CA GLY A 100 10.43 9.44 17.46
C GLY A 100 10.12 10.91 17.17
N ASN A 101 9.09 11.43 17.81
CA ASN A 101 8.61 12.82 17.69
C ASN A 101 8.31 13.27 16.24
N GLY A 102 7.84 12.36 15.37
CA GLY A 102 7.57 12.66 13.97
C GLY A 102 8.81 12.90 13.13
N THR A 103 9.96 12.41 13.58
CA THR A 103 11.23 12.48 12.85
C THR A 103 11.65 11.10 12.35
N PHE A 104 12.28 11.06 11.18
CA PHE A 104 12.69 9.82 10.53
C PHE A 104 14.20 9.81 10.27
N ALA A 105 14.79 8.63 10.36
CA ALA A 105 16.16 8.40 9.91
C ALA A 105 16.28 8.62 8.40
N ASN A 106 17.52 8.72 7.89
CA ASN A 106 17.74 8.68 6.44
C ASN A 106 17.13 7.40 5.87
N HIS A 107 16.42 7.52 4.77
CA HIS A 107 15.73 6.38 4.17
C HIS A 107 16.73 5.29 3.71
N MET A 108 16.33 4.05 3.92
CA MET A 108 16.99 2.89 3.32
C MET A 108 16.33 2.63 1.96
N ILE A 109 17.15 2.29 0.97
CA ILE A 109 16.69 2.01 -0.40
C ILE A 109 16.80 0.51 -0.65
N TYR A 110 15.72 -0.09 -1.15
CA TYR A 110 15.69 -1.47 -1.60
C TYR A 110 15.33 -1.50 -3.09
N ALA A 111 16.14 -2.17 -3.91
CA ALA A 111 15.85 -2.35 -5.32
C ALA A 111 14.55 -3.15 -5.49
N ALA A 112 13.63 -2.65 -6.28
CA ALA A 112 12.39 -3.32 -6.68
C ALA A 112 12.46 -3.76 -8.15
N GLY A 113 11.36 -4.30 -8.68
CA GLY A 113 11.20 -4.45 -10.12
C GLY A 113 10.87 -3.12 -10.78
N SER A 114 10.84 -3.10 -12.12
CA SER A 114 10.61 -1.85 -12.86
C SER A 114 9.22 -1.27 -12.62
N SER A 115 9.20 0.03 -12.35
CA SER A 115 8.03 0.87 -12.05
C SER A 115 7.15 0.30 -10.92
N PRO A 116 7.59 0.34 -9.66
CA PRO A 116 6.78 -0.01 -8.50
C PRO A 116 5.68 1.06 -8.28
N TYR A 117 4.44 0.72 -8.61
CA TYR A 117 3.30 1.65 -8.54
C TYR A 117 2.50 1.56 -7.24
N SER A 118 2.53 0.41 -6.57
CA SER A 118 1.76 0.21 -5.35
C SER A 118 2.56 -0.58 -4.34
N VAL A 119 2.45 -0.20 -3.07
CA VAL A 119 3.01 -0.90 -1.93
C VAL A 119 1.93 -1.22 -0.92
N ALA A 120 1.96 -2.43 -0.37
CA ALA A 120 1.14 -2.88 0.75
C ALA A 120 2.02 -3.55 1.81
N VAL A 121 1.50 -3.68 3.02
CA VAL A 121 2.20 -4.28 4.14
C VAL A 121 1.32 -5.30 4.86
N ALA A 122 1.86 -6.47 5.18
CA ALA A 122 1.20 -7.51 5.96
C ALA A 122 2.24 -8.51 6.49
N ASP A 123 1.89 -9.28 7.51
CA ASP A 123 2.67 -10.45 7.94
C ASP A 123 2.38 -11.61 6.97
N ILE A 124 3.26 -11.85 6.02
CA ILE A 124 3.06 -12.78 4.91
C ILE A 124 3.51 -14.20 5.27
N ASP A 125 4.53 -14.34 6.13
CA ASP A 125 5.06 -15.67 6.50
C ASP A 125 4.59 -16.16 7.86
N GLY A 126 3.78 -15.37 8.60
CA GLY A 126 3.19 -15.74 9.87
C GLY A 126 4.14 -15.58 11.07
N ASP A 127 5.24 -14.83 10.90
CA ASP A 127 6.24 -14.62 11.96
C ASP A 127 5.95 -13.40 12.85
N LYS A 128 4.82 -12.72 12.63
CA LYS A 128 4.31 -11.51 13.31
C LYS A 128 5.14 -10.25 13.05
N LYS A 129 5.96 -10.25 12.03
CA LYS A 129 6.60 -9.05 11.52
C LYS A 129 5.93 -8.62 10.23
N VAL A 130 5.95 -7.35 9.98
CA VAL A 130 5.28 -6.78 8.81
C VAL A 130 6.23 -6.82 7.62
N ASP A 131 5.85 -7.54 6.57
CA ASP A 131 6.53 -7.63 5.29
C ASP A 131 6.02 -6.59 4.30
N ILE A 132 6.75 -6.38 3.21
CA ILE A 132 6.38 -5.42 2.16
C ILE A 132 6.04 -6.17 0.88
N ILE A 133 4.93 -5.79 0.26
CA ILE A 133 4.45 -6.29 -1.01
C ILE A 133 4.44 -5.14 -2.01
N VAL A 134 4.98 -5.33 -3.21
CA VAL A 134 5.12 -4.27 -4.22
C VAL A 134 4.57 -4.76 -5.56
N ALA A 135 3.75 -3.96 -6.22
CA ALA A 135 3.34 -4.19 -7.60
C ALA A 135 4.33 -3.52 -8.55
N ASN A 136 5.17 -4.31 -9.22
CA ASN A 136 6.18 -3.85 -10.16
C ASN A 136 5.58 -3.84 -11.58
N SER A 137 4.99 -2.72 -11.98
CA SER A 137 4.10 -2.63 -13.13
C SER A 137 4.77 -2.99 -14.46
N ASN A 138 5.91 -2.37 -14.76
CA ASN A 138 6.61 -2.64 -16.01
C ASN A 138 7.40 -3.97 -15.98
N ALA A 139 7.69 -4.50 -14.79
CA ALA A 139 8.31 -5.82 -14.65
C ALA A 139 7.30 -6.98 -14.74
N ASN A 140 5.98 -6.70 -14.73
CA ASN A 140 4.91 -7.69 -14.75
C ASN A 140 5.04 -8.74 -13.63
N ASN A 141 5.35 -8.30 -12.41
CA ASN A 141 5.43 -9.16 -11.24
C ASN A 141 5.04 -8.39 -9.97
N ILE A 142 4.79 -9.14 -8.90
CA ILE A 142 4.85 -8.59 -7.55
C ILE A 142 6.19 -8.95 -6.92
N GLY A 143 6.70 -8.08 -6.07
CA GLY A 143 7.87 -8.31 -5.23
C GLY A 143 7.47 -8.40 -3.77
N ILE A 144 8.06 -9.32 -3.02
CA ILE A 144 7.84 -9.47 -1.58
C ILE A 144 9.18 -9.33 -0.88
N PHE A 145 9.25 -8.45 0.09
CA PHE A 145 10.42 -8.25 0.95
C PHE A 145 10.08 -8.76 2.34
N ILE A 146 10.68 -9.86 2.73
CA ILE A 146 10.50 -10.47 4.06
C ILE A 146 11.30 -9.69 5.10
N ASN A 147 10.65 -9.38 6.21
CA ASN A 147 11.21 -8.57 7.29
C ASN A 147 12.15 -9.39 8.20
N LYS A 148 13.36 -8.88 8.44
CA LYS A 148 14.32 -9.49 9.38
C LYS A 148 14.01 -9.19 10.85
N GLY A 149 13.04 -8.31 11.14
CA GLY A 149 12.60 -7.94 12.49
C GLY A 149 13.43 -6.84 13.16
N ASN A 150 14.25 -6.14 12.41
CA ASN A 150 15.07 -5.02 12.88
C ASN A 150 14.93 -3.77 11.99
N GLY A 151 13.82 -3.65 11.25
CA GLY A 151 13.59 -2.59 10.29
C GLY A 151 14.35 -2.77 8.97
N THR A 152 14.96 -3.95 8.73
CA THR A 152 15.60 -4.30 7.46
C THR A 152 14.94 -5.52 6.82
N PHE A 153 15.08 -5.66 5.51
CA PHE A 153 14.42 -6.68 4.72
C PHE A 153 15.45 -7.55 3.97
N TYR A 154 15.04 -8.77 3.61
CA TYR A 154 15.74 -9.57 2.62
C TYR A 154 15.52 -8.99 1.22
N ASP A 155 16.33 -9.40 0.23
CA ASP A 155 16.10 -9.05 -1.16
C ASP A 155 14.71 -9.58 -1.61
N GLN A 156 14.08 -8.87 -2.54
CA GLN A 156 12.73 -9.23 -2.95
C GLN A 156 12.67 -10.61 -3.61
N ILE A 157 11.63 -11.36 -3.24
CA ILE A 157 11.18 -12.57 -3.94
C ILE A 157 10.09 -12.14 -4.91
N THR A 158 10.16 -12.55 -6.16
CA THR A 158 9.20 -12.12 -7.18
C THR A 158 8.27 -13.24 -7.61
N TYR A 159 6.99 -12.89 -7.85
CA TYR A 159 5.98 -13.76 -8.44
C TYR A 159 5.42 -13.10 -9.70
N SER A 160 5.43 -13.82 -10.81
CA SER A 160 4.90 -13.31 -12.09
C SER A 160 3.41 -13.05 -11.99
N THR A 161 2.98 -11.89 -12.51
CA THR A 161 1.57 -11.52 -12.66
C THR A 161 1.18 -11.52 -14.14
N ASP A 162 -0.09 -11.24 -14.41
CA ASP A 162 -0.50 -10.75 -15.71
C ASP A 162 0.07 -9.34 -15.96
N SER A 163 -0.15 -8.79 -17.16
CA SER A 163 0.49 -7.56 -17.61
C SER A 163 0.11 -6.34 -16.76
N GLN A 164 1.10 -5.55 -16.41
CA GLN A 164 1.00 -4.27 -15.73
C GLN A 164 0.20 -4.34 -14.40
N PRO A 165 0.68 -5.06 -13.37
CA PRO A 165 0.11 -4.96 -12.04
C PRO A 165 0.23 -3.50 -11.57
N TYR A 166 -0.90 -2.90 -11.19
CA TYR A 166 -0.94 -1.47 -10.86
C TYR A 166 -1.23 -1.20 -9.40
N PHE A 167 -2.00 -2.07 -8.77
CA PHE A 167 -2.40 -1.94 -7.38
C PHE A 167 -2.33 -3.30 -6.68
N VAL A 168 -1.88 -3.31 -5.43
CA VAL A 168 -1.76 -4.52 -4.60
C VAL A 168 -2.32 -4.29 -3.21
N ILE A 169 -3.02 -5.29 -2.69
CA ILE A 169 -3.44 -5.36 -1.28
C ILE A 169 -3.23 -6.77 -0.74
N ALA A 170 -3.19 -6.89 0.59
CA ALA A 170 -3.19 -8.15 1.31
C ALA A 170 -4.52 -8.33 2.05
N ALA A 171 -5.14 -9.49 1.93
CA ALA A 171 -6.37 -9.86 2.64
C ALA A 171 -6.49 -11.38 2.74
N ASN A 172 -7.11 -11.89 3.79
CA ASN A 172 -7.40 -13.33 3.93
C ASN A 172 -8.67 -13.67 3.14
N MET A 173 -8.50 -14.10 1.88
CA MET A 173 -9.61 -14.32 0.94
C MET A 173 -10.29 -15.68 1.11
N ASN A 174 -9.55 -16.68 1.61
CA ASN A 174 -10.05 -18.05 1.75
C ASN A 174 -10.44 -18.43 3.21
N GLY A 175 -10.21 -17.51 4.18
CA GLY A 175 -10.59 -17.70 5.58
C GLY A 175 -9.64 -18.62 6.37
N ASP A 176 -8.43 -18.89 5.87
CA ASP A 176 -7.46 -19.78 6.53
C ASP A 176 -6.58 -19.06 7.58
N GLY A 177 -6.74 -17.75 7.72
CA GLY A 177 -6.00 -16.92 8.67
C GLY A 177 -4.69 -16.36 8.12
N GLN A 178 -4.30 -16.70 6.87
CA GLN A 178 -3.13 -16.15 6.21
C GLN A 178 -3.52 -15.00 5.29
N PHE A 179 -2.60 -14.08 5.04
CA PHE A 179 -2.84 -13.01 4.07
C PHE A 179 -2.52 -13.49 2.66
N ASP A 180 -3.54 -13.47 1.81
CA ASP A 180 -3.41 -13.64 0.35
C ASP A 180 -3.11 -12.28 -0.30
N ILE A 181 -2.61 -12.30 -1.53
CA ILE A 181 -2.28 -11.06 -2.26
C ILE A 181 -3.23 -10.90 -3.44
N LEU A 182 -3.90 -9.74 -3.51
CA LEU A 182 -4.74 -9.35 -4.63
C LEU A 182 -4.04 -8.29 -5.46
N VAL A 183 -4.15 -8.41 -6.78
CA VAL A 183 -3.45 -7.56 -7.75
C VAL A 183 -4.41 -7.08 -8.84
N ALA A 184 -4.48 -5.78 -9.07
CA ALA A 184 -5.14 -5.22 -10.24
C ALA A 184 -4.17 -5.29 -11.44
N ASN A 185 -4.39 -6.20 -12.38
CA ASN A 185 -3.59 -6.35 -13.60
C ASN A 185 -4.15 -5.43 -14.69
N ARG A 186 -3.71 -4.18 -14.68
CA ARG A 186 -4.23 -3.10 -15.54
C ARG A 186 -4.14 -3.43 -17.02
N GLY A 187 -3.02 -4.03 -17.46
CA GLY A 187 -2.77 -4.35 -18.87
C GLY A 187 -3.56 -5.55 -19.39
N LYS A 188 -4.18 -6.36 -18.53
CA LYS A 188 -4.97 -7.56 -18.89
C LYS A 188 -6.42 -7.48 -18.47
N SER A 189 -6.84 -6.38 -17.84
CA SER A 189 -8.24 -6.19 -17.42
C SER A 189 -8.76 -7.35 -16.56
N ASN A 190 -7.98 -7.74 -15.57
CA ASN A 190 -8.37 -8.74 -14.59
C ASN A 190 -7.81 -8.42 -13.20
N VAL A 191 -8.36 -9.09 -12.20
CA VAL A 191 -7.81 -9.16 -10.84
C VAL A 191 -7.16 -10.51 -10.66
N GLY A 192 -5.93 -10.52 -10.17
CA GLY A 192 -5.21 -11.74 -9.80
C GLY A 192 -5.20 -11.95 -8.30
N ILE A 193 -5.27 -13.21 -7.86
CA ILE A 193 -5.14 -13.61 -6.47
C ILE A 193 -4.01 -14.62 -6.37
N PHE A 194 -3.09 -14.39 -5.44
CA PHE A 194 -2.08 -15.35 -5.01
C PHE A 194 -2.49 -15.87 -3.64
N PHE A 195 -2.86 -17.15 -3.55
CA PHE A 195 -3.17 -17.78 -2.27
C PHE A 195 -1.89 -18.16 -1.52
N ASN A 196 -1.83 -17.76 -0.26
CA ASN A 196 -0.71 -18.01 0.64
C ASN A 196 -0.73 -19.47 1.15
N LYS A 197 0.43 -20.13 1.15
CA LYS A 197 0.60 -21.51 1.68
C LYS A 197 0.89 -21.54 3.18
N GLY A 198 0.89 -20.38 3.85
CA GLY A 198 1.13 -20.26 5.28
C GLY A 198 2.61 -20.20 5.68
N ASN A 199 3.52 -19.98 4.74
CA ASN A 199 4.96 -19.90 4.98
C ASN A 199 5.64 -18.80 4.12
N GLY A 200 4.89 -17.77 3.72
CA GLY A 200 5.39 -16.71 2.85
C GLY A 200 5.59 -17.12 1.38
N THR A 201 5.14 -18.32 0.99
CA THR A 201 5.11 -18.75 -0.42
C THR A 201 3.69 -18.83 -0.93
N PHE A 202 3.53 -18.65 -2.24
CA PHE A 202 2.24 -18.54 -2.88
C PHE A 202 2.05 -19.56 -3.98
N ASP A 203 0.78 -19.93 -4.22
CA ASP A 203 0.39 -20.60 -5.45
C ASP A 203 0.48 -19.66 -6.66
N PRO A 204 0.55 -20.19 -7.90
CA PRO A 204 0.44 -19.37 -9.08
C PRO A 204 -0.83 -18.51 -9.06
N GLN A 205 -0.77 -17.31 -9.63
CA GLN A 205 -1.89 -16.39 -9.70
C GLN A 205 -3.12 -17.04 -10.36
N ILE A 206 -4.27 -16.93 -9.67
CA ILE A 206 -5.58 -17.19 -10.26
C ILE A 206 -6.18 -15.85 -10.65
N THR A 207 -6.73 -15.73 -11.87
CA THR A 207 -7.24 -14.47 -12.38
C THR A 207 -8.74 -14.50 -12.61
N TYR A 208 -9.38 -13.37 -12.32
CA TYR A 208 -10.80 -13.12 -12.50
C TYR A 208 -11.01 -11.90 -13.41
N PRO A 209 -11.83 -12.00 -14.47
CA PRO A 209 -12.09 -10.86 -15.36
C PRO A 209 -12.61 -9.65 -14.58
N SER A 210 -12.14 -8.47 -14.93
CA SER A 210 -12.65 -7.17 -14.45
C SER A 210 -13.10 -6.30 -15.63
N GLY A 211 -13.42 -5.03 -15.39
CA GLY A 211 -13.51 -4.04 -16.45
C GLY A 211 -12.12 -3.64 -16.98
N VAL A 212 -12.10 -2.78 -17.99
CA VAL A 212 -10.86 -2.36 -18.65
C VAL A 212 -10.01 -1.48 -17.71
N ALA A 213 -8.71 -1.76 -17.70
CA ALA A 213 -7.71 -1.04 -16.92
C ALA A 213 -8.08 -0.90 -15.43
N PRO A 214 -8.18 -2.01 -14.67
CA PRO A 214 -8.40 -1.96 -13.23
C PRO A 214 -7.27 -1.16 -12.57
N TYR A 215 -7.65 -0.23 -11.69
CA TYR A 215 -6.75 0.76 -11.10
C TYR A 215 -6.60 0.63 -9.59
N SER A 216 -7.67 0.20 -8.92
CA SER A 216 -7.72 0.04 -7.47
C SER A 216 -8.60 -1.15 -7.10
N ILE A 217 -8.29 -1.75 -5.94
CA ILE A 217 -9.03 -2.86 -5.36
C ILE A 217 -9.38 -2.51 -3.92
N ALA A 218 -10.59 -2.87 -3.50
CA ALA A 218 -10.98 -2.96 -2.11
C ALA A 218 -11.65 -4.31 -1.86
N VAL A 219 -11.66 -4.77 -0.62
CA VAL A 219 -12.34 -5.99 -0.21
C VAL A 219 -13.28 -5.71 0.97
N ALA A 220 -14.45 -6.30 0.93
CA ALA A 220 -15.44 -6.25 2.01
C ALA A 220 -16.43 -7.39 1.83
N ASP A 221 -17.07 -7.83 2.89
CA ASP A 221 -18.25 -8.70 2.82
C ASP A 221 -19.48 -7.83 2.49
N LEU A 222 -19.89 -7.82 1.22
CA LEU A 222 -20.99 -6.98 0.73
C LEU A 222 -22.36 -7.63 0.84
N ASN A 223 -22.39 -8.96 0.91
CA ASN A 223 -23.61 -9.75 0.90
C ASN A 223 -23.88 -10.47 2.24
N GLU A 224 -23.08 -10.18 3.27
CA GLU A 224 -23.20 -10.70 4.64
C GLU A 224 -23.06 -12.24 4.72
N ASN A 225 -22.22 -12.83 3.85
CA ASN A 225 -21.98 -14.27 3.83
C ASN A 225 -20.71 -14.70 4.59
N ASN A 226 -20.05 -13.77 5.29
CA ASN A 226 -18.79 -13.91 6.01
C ASN A 226 -17.58 -14.25 5.09
N LYS A 227 -17.66 -13.92 3.81
CA LYS A 227 -16.53 -13.99 2.87
C LYS A 227 -16.26 -12.62 2.30
N LEU A 228 -15.00 -12.35 1.98
CA LEU A 228 -14.61 -11.09 1.36
C LEU A 228 -14.94 -11.12 -0.12
N ASP A 229 -15.71 -10.14 -0.57
CA ASP A 229 -15.93 -9.83 -1.97
C ASP A 229 -14.87 -8.84 -2.47
N ILE A 230 -14.68 -8.77 -3.78
CA ILE A 230 -13.70 -7.88 -4.39
C ILE A 230 -14.41 -6.75 -5.12
N ILE A 231 -14.05 -5.52 -4.79
CA ILE A 231 -14.52 -4.31 -5.45
C ILE A 231 -13.37 -3.73 -6.28
N VAL A 232 -13.60 -3.45 -7.56
CA VAL A 232 -12.58 -3.02 -8.52
C VAL A 232 -12.97 -1.71 -9.19
N GLY A 233 -12.12 -0.71 -9.06
CA GLY A 233 -12.24 0.52 -9.85
C GLY A 233 -11.63 0.32 -11.23
N ASN A 234 -12.45 0.32 -12.28
CA ASN A 234 -12.03 0.08 -13.67
C ASN A 234 -11.93 1.39 -14.45
N ALA A 235 -10.73 1.99 -14.46
CA ALA A 235 -10.49 3.32 -15.04
C ALA A 235 -10.73 3.39 -16.56
N GLY A 236 -10.53 2.30 -17.28
CA GLY A 236 -10.74 2.26 -18.73
C GLY A 236 -12.17 1.93 -19.16
N SER A 237 -13.03 1.54 -18.22
CA SER A 237 -14.45 1.23 -18.46
C SER A 237 -15.39 2.22 -17.78
N ASP A 238 -14.88 3.21 -17.05
CA ASP A 238 -15.65 4.21 -16.29
C ASP A 238 -16.70 3.57 -15.36
N ASN A 239 -16.32 2.48 -14.67
CA ASN A 239 -17.23 1.76 -13.78
C ASN A 239 -16.53 1.14 -12.56
N VAL A 240 -17.33 0.66 -11.62
CA VAL A 240 -16.91 -0.20 -10.52
C VAL A 240 -17.40 -1.61 -10.79
N GLY A 241 -16.49 -2.58 -10.76
CA GLY A 241 -16.82 -4.01 -10.81
C GLY A 241 -16.93 -4.58 -9.40
N VAL A 242 -17.80 -5.58 -9.21
CA VAL A 242 -17.92 -6.35 -7.98
C VAL A 242 -17.84 -7.84 -8.33
N LEU A 243 -16.95 -8.55 -7.66
CA LEU A 243 -16.82 -10.00 -7.72
C LEU A 243 -17.26 -10.55 -6.37
N LEU A 244 -18.44 -11.15 -6.33
CA LEU A 244 -18.98 -11.75 -5.11
C LEU A 244 -18.36 -13.12 -4.88
N ALA A 245 -17.91 -13.37 -3.65
CA ALA A 245 -17.43 -14.68 -3.25
C ALA A 245 -18.62 -15.66 -3.11
N ASP A 246 -18.61 -16.74 -3.88
CA ASP A 246 -19.65 -17.73 -3.86
C ASP A 246 -19.61 -18.58 -2.59
N CYS A 247 -20.80 -18.92 -2.05
CA CYS A 247 -20.99 -20.00 -1.08
C CYS A 247 -21.08 -21.31 -1.86
N ILE A 248 -19.97 -22.02 -2.04
CA ILE A 248 -19.96 -23.40 -2.53
C ILE A 248 -20.07 -24.34 -1.33
#